data_74241e143288ffef0d0095519c2b9552
#
_entry.id   74241e143288ffef0d0095519c2b9552
#
_cell.length_a   1.000
_cell.length_b   1.000
_cell.length_c   1.000
_cell.angle_alpha   90.00
_cell.angle_beta   90.00
_cell.angle_gamma   90.00
#
_symmetry.space_group_name_H-M   'P 1'
#
loop_
_entity.id
_entity.type
_entity.pdbx_description
1 polymer ?
#
loop_
_entity_poly.entity_id
_entity_poly.type
_entity_poly.pdbx_seq_one_letter_code
_entity_poly.pdbx_strand_id
1 'polypeptide(L)'
;MIINDMKHSNSTFTSFILRILISSTAMLGIVNAASACTNFIVGKAASADGSVICTYNADDYGMFGTLVHYPAATHKPGEMREIYDYDTKEYHGAIPEAPVTYNVVGNINEYQVTIGETTFGGREEMVDSTGLIDYGSLMHIALQRSQTARQAIETMTSLAEKYGYCSEGETFTICDPNEAWIMEMMGKGAGSRSVVWVAVRIPDEAICAHANQSRIYTFNQADKDNVLYSDDCIDYARRMGWYSGADADFSFCEAYAYPDFVGRRCCEARVWAFFNHFADSLEMSKYLPFVEGKADEWEPMPLWIVPNRKLSVQDVMMCMRDHYEGTPFSLDSDIGQGVWQMPYRPTPLTYSLDGKDYFNERPTSTQQSSFSYVSQMRSFLPRQIGGILWFGNDDGNMIAYTPVYCSCDTMPQCYSTPGADAVTFSLDNAFWVCNWVSNMVYPRYCMMFPSLQAVRDSLESSYFANQDAIEQQAMQYINDGNVQAAVDYLNDYSIEKAQQMLERWKQLAIYLIVKYNDMAVKPEENGVFKRTDTGIGVPVERPGYPEDVAREMIRLTGDRYVVPTK
;
A
#
# COMPACT_ATOMS: atom_id res chain seq x y z
N MET A 1 0.67 19.63 48.20
CA MET A 1 0.49 20.93 48.84
C MET A 1 1.29 21.94 48.03
N ILE A 2 0.66 22.52 47.04
CA ILE A 2 0.81 23.83 46.41
C ILE A 2 -0.14 23.78 45.20
N ILE A 3 -1.40 24.10 45.46
CA ILE A 3 -2.40 24.58 44.52
C ILE A 3 -2.89 25.87 45.16
N ASN A 4 -2.58 26.99 44.53
CA ASN A 4 -3.31 28.25 44.49
C ASN A 4 -2.34 29.33 44.03
N ASP A 5 -2.63 29.84 42.86
CA ASP A 5 -2.72 31.27 42.53
C ASP A 5 -2.49 31.46 41.04
N MET A 6 -3.58 31.57 40.31
CA MET A 6 -3.62 32.35 39.07
C MET A 6 -5.08 32.72 38.75
N LYS A 7 -5.54 33.79 39.41
CA LYS A 7 -6.64 34.61 38.87
C LYS A 7 -6.05 35.98 38.59
N HIS A 8 -6.12 36.33 37.29
CA HIS A 8 -6.10 37.63 36.63
C HIS A 8 -5.14 37.67 35.43
N SER A 9 -5.69 37.44 34.25
CA SER A 9 -5.36 38.18 33.03
C SER A 9 -6.31 37.74 31.88
N ASN A 10 -7.55 38.22 31.95
CA ASN A 10 -8.51 38.11 30.85
C ASN A 10 -8.56 39.42 30.06
N SER A 11 -7.61 39.68 29.16
CA SER A 11 -7.80 40.71 28.12
C SER A 11 -6.84 40.63 26.93
N THR A 12 -5.90 39.70 26.92
CA THR A 12 -4.95 39.52 25.76
C THR A 12 -5.19 38.23 24.95
N PHE A 13 -6.06 37.36 25.42
CA PHE A 13 -6.33 36.07 24.76
C PHE A 13 -7.35 36.17 23.61
N THR A 14 -8.23 37.17 23.63
CA THR A 14 -9.27 37.32 22.60
C THR A 14 -8.74 37.93 21.30
N SER A 15 -7.63 38.65 21.35
CA SER A 15 -7.01 39.24 20.14
C SER A 15 -6.09 38.26 19.39
N PHE A 16 -5.65 37.18 20.03
CA PHE A 16 -4.81 36.16 19.41
C PHE A 16 -5.65 35.07 18.69
N ILE A 17 -6.83 34.75 19.23
CA ILE A 17 -7.76 33.80 18.62
C ILE A 17 -8.43 34.38 17.36
N LEU A 18 -8.65 35.69 17.31
CA LEU A 18 -9.25 36.32 16.13
C LEU A 18 -8.24 36.53 14.98
N ARG A 19 -6.93 36.43 15.22
CA ARG A 19 -5.89 36.47 14.17
C ARG A 19 -5.55 35.07 13.63
N ILE A 20 -5.85 34.00 14.36
CA ILE A 20 -5.71 32.60 13.90
C ILE A 20 -6.92 32.21 13.04
N LEU A 21 -8.10 32.79 13.25
CA LEU A 21 -9.31 32.53 12.48
C LEU A 21 -9.39 33.26 11.11
N ILE A 22 -8.49 34.22 10.82
CA ILE A 22 -8.46 34.94 9.54
C ILE A 22 -7.36 34.41 8.60
N SER A 23 -6.42 33.59 9.11
CA SER A 23 -5.42 32.89 8.27
C SER A 23 -5.82 31.47 7.85
N SER A 24 -6.97 30.97 8.31
CA SER A 24 -7.45 29.61 7.99
C SER A 24 -8.46 29.54 6.83
N THR A 25 -8.78 30.67 6.17
CA THR A 25 -9.70 30.69 5.03
C THR A 25 -9.00 30.79 3.65
N ALA A 26 -7.68 30.65 3.60
CA ALA A 26 -6.93 30.57 2.33
C ALA A 26 -6.15 29.24 2.16
N MET A 27 -6.41 28.22 2.99
CA MET A 27 -5.81 26.88 2.91
C MET A 27 -6.83 25.76 2.62
N LEU A 28 -7.93 26.08 1.98
CA LEU A 28 -8.89 25.07 1.49
C LEU A 28 -8.62 24.83 0.00
N GLY A 29 -7.63 24.02 -0.28
CA GLY A 29 -7.26 23.63 -1.64
C GLY A 29 -6.06 22.71 -1.74
N ILE A 30 -5.48 22.28 -0.62
CA ILE A 30 -4.43 21.26 -0.62
C ILE A 30 -5.09 19.95 -0.21
N VAL A 31 -5.41 19.14 -1.22
CA VAL A 31 -5.82 17.74 -1.07
C VAL A 31 -4.95 17.09 0.01
N ASN A 32 -5.60 16.42 0.95
CA ASN A 32 -4.93 15.54 1.91
C ASN A 32 -4.19 14.42 1.17
N ALA A 33 -2.98 14.70 0.68
CA ALA A 33 -2.06 13.68 0.15
C ALA A 33 -1.50 12.80 1.29
N ALA A 34 -2.23 12.69 2.41
CA ALA A 34 -1.80 11.95 3.58
C ALA A 34 -2.13 10.46 3.47
N SER A 35 -3.21 10.07 2.80
CA SER A 35 -3.57 8.67 2.51
C SER A 35 -3.21 8.37 1.05
N ALA A 36 -2.30 7.45 0.82
CA ALA A 36 -1.79 7.23 -0.54
C ALA A 36 -1.33 5.80 -0.76
N CYS A 37 -2.23 4.94 -1.19
CA CYS A 37 -2.03 3.52 -1.46
C CYS A 37 -1.36 3.25 -2.82
N THR A 38 -0.87 2.02 -3.05
CA THR A 38 -0.29 1.59 -4.33
C THR A 38 -0.65 0.14 -4.64
N ASN A 39 -1.11 -0.12 -5.85
CA ASN A 39 -1.44 -1.46 -6.34
C ASN A 39 -0.73 -1.77 -7.66
N PHE A 40 -0.20 -2.99 -7.78
CA PHE A 40 0.33 -3.56 -9.02
C PHE A 40 -0.45 -4.82 -9.39
N ILE A 41 -0.61 -5.05 -10.67
CA ILE A 41 -1.31 -6.20 -11.24
C ILE A 41 -0.42 -6.86 -12.28
N VAL A 42 -0.31 -8.20 -12.22
CA VAL A 42 0.39 -9.02 -13.23
C VAL A 42 -0.58 -10.07 -13.74
N GLY A 43 -0.89 -10.02 -15.01
CA GLY A 43 -1.74 -11.03 -15.66
C GLY A 43 -1.06 -12.41 -15.70
N LYS A 44 -1.86 -13.47 -15.77
CA LYS A 44 -1.35 -14.85 -15.66
C LYS A 44 -0.33 -15.25 -16.72
N ALA A 45 -0.39 -14.67 -17.93
CA ALA A 45 0.59 -14.93 -18.99
C ALA A 45 1.84 -14.03 -18.85
N ALA A 46 1.73 -12.90 -18.14
CA ALA A 46 2.85 -12.03 -17.81
C ALA A 46 3.64 -12.54 -16.58
N SER A 47 3.06 -13.42 -15.75
CA SER A 47 3.75 -14.00 -14.61
C SER A 47 4.65 -15.19 -14.99
N ALA A 48 5.69 -15.43 -14.18
CA ALA A 48 6.69 -16.46 -14.45
C ALA A 48 6.14 -17.88 -14.27
N ASP A 49 5.19 -18.07 -13.36
CA ASP A 49 4.61 -19.35 -12.98
C ASP A 49 3.17 -19.56 -13.48
N GLY A 50 2.59 -18.58 -14.15
CA GLY A 50 1.20 -18.63 -14.63
C GLY A 50 0.15 -18.24 -13.58
N SER A 51 0.55 -17.70 -12.43
CA SER A 51 -0.36 -17.10 -11.44
C SER A 51 -0.84 -15.73 -11.89
N VAL A 52 -2.01 -15.29 -11.41
CA VAL A 52 -2.36 -13.88 -11.35
C VAL A 52 -1.74 -13.31 -10.07
N ILE A 53 -1.08 -12.14 -10.16
CA ILE A 53 -0.47 -11.50 -9.01
C ILE A 53 -1.06 -10.09 -8.86
N CYS A 54 -1.44 -9.69 -7.66
CA CYS A 54 -1.75 -8.31 -7.37
C CYS A 54 -1.23 -7.91 -5.98
N THR A 55 -1.10 -6.59 -5.76
CA THR A 55 -0.50 -6.05 -4.54
C THR A 55 -1.35 -4.96 -3.93
N TYR A 56 -1.03 -4.62 -2.69
CA TYR A 56 -1.55 -3.43 -2.04
C TYR A 56 -0.57 -2.96 -0.95
N ASN A 57 -0.17 -1.69 -1.00
CA ASN A 57 0.36 -0.95 0.13
C ASN A 57 -0.76 -0.07 0.67
N ALA A 58 -1.13 -0.25 1.93
CA ALA A 58 -2.09 0.58 2.63
C ALA A 58 -1.34 1.66 3.41
N ASP A 59 -1.38 2.89 2.90
CA ASP A 59 -0.50 3.96 3.34
C ASP A 59 -1.28 5.11 3.99
N ASP A 60 -1.33 5.11 5.32
CA ASP A 60 -1.88 6.21 6.12
C ASP A 60 -1.20 6.25 7.49
N TYR A 61 -0.80 7.45 7.94
CA TYR A 61 -0.16 7.66 9.25
C TYR A 61 -1.04 7.33 10.45
N GLY A 62 -2.36 7.37 10.30
CA GLY A 62 -3.33 7.02 11.33
C GLY A 62 -3.69 5.55 11.40
N MET A 63 -3.35 4.78 10.36
CA MET A 63 -3.77 3.39 10.23
C MET A 63 -2.85 2.45 11.03
N PHE A 64 -3.45 1.53 11.77
CA PHE A 64 -2.76 0.43 12.45
C PHE A 64 -2.88 -0.84 11.62
N GLY A 65 -1.74 -1.33 11.13
CA GLY A 65 -1.70 -2.51 10.26
C GLY A 65 -2.11 -3.79 10.99
N THR A 66 -3.15 -4.45 10.47
CA THR A 66 -3.63 -5.74 10.98
C THR A 66 -3.96 -6.67 9.83
N LEU A 67 -3.83 -7.99 10.06
CA LEU A 67 -4.38 -9.00 9.17
C LEU A 67 -5.79 -9.36 9.68
N VAL A 68 -6.82 -8.84 9.02
CA VAL A 68 -8.21 -9.14 9.37
C VAL A 68 -8.60 -10.56 8.99
N HIS A 69 -9.55 -11.14 9.72
CA HIS A 69 -10.08 -12.47 9.41
C HIS A 69 -11.60 -12.49 9.56
N TYR A 70 -12.28 -12.96 8.53
CA TYR A 70 -13.71 -13.21 8.53
C TYR A 70 -13.95 -14.68 8.24
N PRO A 71 -14.29 -15.50 9.26
CA PRO A 71 -14.53 -16.93 9.07
C PRO A 71 -15.74 -17.20 8.16
N ALA A 72 -15.68 -18.28 7.38
CA ALA A 72 -16.85 -18.74 6.65
C ALA A 72 -18.02 -19.05 7.59
N ALA A 73 -19.23 -18.66 7.20
CA ALA A 73 -20.41 -18.84 8.03
C ALA A 73 -21.68 -19.14 7.21
N THR A 74 -22.66 -19.77 7.87
CA THR A 74 -24.03 -19.88 7.38
C THR A 74 -24.95 -19.06 8.27
N HIS A 75 -25.75 -18.20 7.66
CA HIS A 75 -26.58 -17.21 8.33
C HIS A 75 -28.05 -17.58 8.31
N LYS A 76 -28.78 -17.12 9.31
CA LYS A 76 -30.24 -17.35 9.40
C LYS A 76 -30.98 -16.40 8.46
N PRO A 77 -32.15 -16.80 7.93
CA PRO A 77 -33.01 -15.88 7.19
C PRO A 77 -33.35 -14.65 8.00
N GLY A 78 -33.12 -13.45 7.41
CA GLY A 78 -33.37 -12.16 8.06
C GLY A 78 -32.25 -11.67 8.98
N GLU A 79 -31.12 -12.35 9.06
CA GLU A 79 -29.93 -11.87 9.74
C GLU A 79 -29.42 -10.60 9.07
N MET A 80 -28.95 -9.66 9.87
CA MET A 80 -28.46 -8.36 9.39
C MET A 80 -26.96 -8.26 9.67
N ARG A 81 -26.23 -7.70 8.71
CA ARG A 81 -24.84 -7.31 8.86
C ARG A 81 -24.78 -5.85 9.24
N GLU A 82 -24.19 -5.55 10.36
CA GLU A 82 -23.89 -4.17 10.77
C GLU A 82 -22.73 -3.64 9.93
N ILE A 83 -22.84 -2.38 9.53
CA ILE A 83 -21.83 -1.64 8.76
C ILE A 83 -21.21 -0.60 9.68
N TYR A 84 -19.92 -0.73 9.84
CA TYR A 84 -19.07 0.25 10.51
C TYR A 84 -18.07 0.78 9.50
N ASP A 85 -17.87 2.09 9.48
CA ASP A 85 -16.83 2.70 8.65
C ASP A 85 -15.47 2.03 8.87
N TYR A 86 -14.76 1.74 7.79
CA TYR A 86 -13.54 0.95 7.86
C TYR A 86 -12.42 1.64 8.65
N ASP A 87 -12.31 2.97 8.55
CA ASP A 87 -11.25 3.73 9.19
C ASP A 87 -11.66 4.23 10.58
N THR A 88 -12.81 4.89 10.68
CA THR A 88 -13.27 5.56 11.91
C THR A 88 -13.98 4.63 12.88
N LYS A 89 -14.47 3.47 12.41
CA LYS A 89 -15.32 2.52 13.14
C LYS A 89 -16.68 3.10 13.57
N GLU A 90 -17.13 4.19 12.96
CA GLU A 90 -18.46 4.74 13.20
C GLU A 90 -19.54 3.82 12.60
N TYR A 91 -20.64 3.68 13.32
CA TYR A 91 -21.76 2.85 12.85
C TYR A 91 -22.59 3.59 11.81
N HIS A 92 -22.67 3.03 10.60
CA HIS A 92 -23.44 3.61 9.48
C HIS A 92 -24.83 3.01 9.31
N GLY A 93 -25.08 1.78 9.77
CA GLY A 93 -26.35 1.10 9.59
C GLY A 93 -26.20 -0.41 9.44
N ALA A 94 -27.18 -1.06 8.84
CA ALA A 94 -27.15 -2.50 8.61
C ALA A 94 -27.78 -2.87 7.26
N ILE A 95 -27.26 -3.94 6.65
CA ILE A 95 -27.78 -4.51 5.41
C ILE A 95 -28.14 -5.99 5.63
N PRO A 96 -29.01 -6.62 4.83
CA PRO A 96 -29.24 -8.06 4.90
C PRO A 96 -27.95 -8.86 4.70
N GLU A 97 -27.72 -9.81 5.59
CA GLU A 97 -26.58 -10.72 5.43
C GLU A 97 -26.86 -11.77 4.34
N ALA A 98 -25.81 -12.21 3.64
CA ALA A 98 -25.91 -13.29 2.69
C ALA A 98 -26.17 -14.62 3.41
N PRO A 99 -26.90 -15.59 2.81
CA PRO A 99 -27.15 -16.88 3.44
C PRO A 99 -25.90 -17.68 3.79
N VAL A 100 -24.82 -17.47 3.02
CA VAL A 100 -23.50 -18.07 3.21
C VAL A 100 -22.45 -16.99 2.95
N THR A 101 -21.48 -16.90 3.84
CA THR A 101 -20.29 -16.05 3.66
C THR A 101 -19.04 -16.91 3.62
N TYR A 102 -18.06 -16.51 2.81
CA TYR A 102 -16.82 -17.23 2.61
C TYR A 102 -15.74 -16.78 3.59
N ASN A 103 -14.76 -17.66 3.82
CA ASN A 103 -13.58 -17.34 4.62
C ASN A 103 -12.73 -16.28 3.92
N VAL A 104 -12.33 -15.22 4.64
CA VAL A 104 -11.48 -14.15 4.16
C VAL A 104 -10.31 -13.95 5.09
N VAL A 105 -9.11 -13.89 4.52
CA VAL A 105 -7.83 -13.65 5.20
C VAL A 105 -7.23 -12.36 4.63
N GLY A 106 -7.22 -11.29 5.41
CA GLY A 106 -6.83 -9.98 4.90
C GLY A 106 -7.69 -9.60 3.70
N ASN A 107 -7.06 -9.46 2.55
CA ASN A 107 -7.69 -9.04 1.30
C ASN A 107 -7.91 -10.18 0.28
N ILE A 108 -7.77 -11.44 0.70
CA ILE A 108 -8.01 -12.61 -0.15
C ILE A 108 -9.02 -13.57 0.50
N ASN A 109 -9.90 -14.18 -0.29
CA ASN A 109 -10.84 -15.19 0.22
C ASN A 109 -10.42 -16.63 -0.14
N GLU A 110 -11.13 -17.61 0.39
CA GLU A 110 -10.88 -19.05 0.16
C GLU A 110 -11.05 -19.52 -1.29
N TYR A 111 -11.62 -18.69 -2.17
CA TYR A 111 -11.70 -18.90 -3.61
C TYR A 111 -10.58 -18.19 -4.37
N GLN A 112 -9.62 -17.59 -3.66
CA GLN A 112 -8.51 -16.83 -4.20
C GLN A 112 -8.96 -15.52 -4.87
N VAL A 113 -10.15 -15.00 -4.55
CA VAL A 113 -10.52 -13.65 -4.96
C VAL A 113 -9.79 -12.66 -4.07
N THR A 114 -9.09 -11.71 -4.69
CA THR A 114 -8.33 -10.66 -3.99
C THR A 114 -8.83 -9.29 -4.41
N ILE A 115 -9.01 -8.39 -3.44
CA ILE A 115 -9.39 -7.00 -3.68
C ILE A 115 -8.42 -6.08 -2.94
N GLY A 116 -7.82 -5.14 -3.68
CA GLY A 116 -7.06 -4.01 -3.16
C GLY A 116 -7.63 -2.70 -3.70
N GLU A 117 -7.16 -1.56 -3.19
CA GLU A 117 -7.69 -0.27 -3.63
C GLU A 117 -6.64 0.85 -3.60
N THR A 118 -6.99 1.99 -4.22
CA THR A 118 -6.34 3.29 -4.01
C THR A 118 -7.36 4.40 -4.17
N THR A 119 -7.48 5.27 -3.16
CA THR A 119 -8.33 6.46 -3.21
C THR A 119 -7.75 7.49 -4.18
N PHE A 120 -8.52 7.90 -5.18
CA PHE A 120 -8.12 8.97 -6.12
C PHE A 120 -8.83 10.30 -5.88
N GLY A 121 -9.75 10.37 -4.93
CA GLY A 121 -10.55 11.54 -4.62
C GLY A 121 -11.56 11.85 -5.72
N GLY A 122 -11.14 12.56 -6.77
CA GLY A 122 -11.99 13.00 -7.86
C GLY A 122 -12.78 14.25 -7.52
N ARG A 123 -14.02 14.39 -8.06
CA ARG A 123 -14.85 15.56 -7.81
C ARG A 123 -15.49 15.50 -6.43
N GLU A 124 -15.17 16.46 -5.55
CA GLU A 124 -15.69 16.54 -4.17
C GLU A 124 -17.22 16.52 -4.11
N GLU A 125 -17.90 17.15 -5.07
CA GLU A 125 -19.37 17.20 -5.14
C GLU A 125 -20.02 15.83 -5.40
N MET A 126 -19.23 14.81 -5.75
CA MET A 126 -19.72 13.44 -5.96
C MET A 126 -19.72 12.58 -4.70
N VAL A 127 -19.08 13.00 -3.63
CA VAL A 127 -19.09 12.26 -2.36
C VAL A 127 -20.49 12.26 -1.76
N ASP A 128 -21.01 11.09 -1.43
CA ASP A 128 -22.31 10.92 -0.78
C ASP A 128 -22.18 10.45 0.67
N SER A 129 -21.95 11.38 1.59
CA SER A 129 -21.84 11.08 3.02
C SER A 129 -23.11 10.45 3.65
N THR A 130 -24.21 10.30 2.89
CA THR A 130 -25.43 9.62 3.33
C THR A 130 -25.49 8.16 2.90
N GLY A 131 -24.51 7.69 2.13
CA GLY A 131 -24.30 6.29 1.79
C GLY A 131 -24.02 5.45 3.03
N LEU A 132 -24.31 4.16 2.96
CA LEU A 132 -24.09 3.25 4.09
C LEU A 132 -22.73 2.54 4.05
N ILE A 133 -22.13 2.39 2.86
CA ILE A 133 -21.00 1.50 2.65
C ILE A 133 -19.79 2.32 2.22
N ASP A 134 -18.74 2.27 3.02
CA ASP A 134 -17.42 2.81 2.69
C ASP A 134 -16.62 1.82 1.81
N TYR A 135 -15.47 2.27 1.29
CA TYR A 135 -14.62 1.48 0.40
C TYR A 135 -14.14 0.16 1.03
N GLY A 136 -13.69 0.21 2.29
CA GLY A 136 -13.13 -0.96 2.98
C GLY A 136 -14.19 -1.99 3.34
N SER A 137 -15.34 -1.53 3.86
CA SER A 137 -16.52 -2.39 4.07
C SER A 137 -16.97 -3.03 2.77
N LEU A 138 -17.00 -2.29 1.67
CA LEU A 138 -17.40 -2.78 0.35
C LEU A 138 -16.50 -3.93 -0.13
N MET A 139 -15.16 -3.78 0.00
CA MET A 139 -14.19 -4.81 -0.33
C MET A 139 -14.42 -6.09 0.46
N HIS A 140 -14.51 -6.00 1.79
CA HIS A 140 -14.63 -7.18 2.64
C HIS A 140 -15.98 -7.88 2.50
N ILE A 141 -17.07 -7.15 2.28
CA ILE A 141 -18.39 -7.74 2.00
C ILE A 141 -18.35 -8.47 0.65
N ALA A 142 -17.72 -7.91 -0.37
CA ALA A 142 -17.58 -8.55 -1.68
C ALA A 142 -16.72 -9.82 -1.59
N LEU A 143 -15.61 -9.80 -0.86
CA LEU A 143 -14.78 -10.98 -0.61
C LEU A 143 -15.55 -12.10 0.07
N GLN A 144 -16.40 -11.78 1.06
CA GLN A 144 -17.22 -12.76 1.76
C GLN A 144 -18.36 -13.34 0.91
N ARG A 145 -18.71 -12.72 -0.23
CA ARG A 145 -19.88 -13.10 -1.04
C ARG A 145 -19.55 -13.53 -2.47
N SER A 146 -18.27 -13.54 -2.87
CA SER A 146 -17.89 -13.77 -4.27
C SER A 146 -16.89 -14.92 -4.42
N GLN A 147 -17.02 -15.68 -5.50
CA GLN A 147 -16.12 -16.79 -5.85
C GLN A 147 -15.24 -16.47 -7.06
N THR A 148 -15.52 -15.37 -7.75
CA THR A 148 -14.75 -14.90 -8.92
C THR A 148 -14.64 -13.38 -8.89
N ALA A 149 -13.67 -12.82 -9.62
CA ALA A 149 -13.50 -11.38 -9.78
C ALA A 149 -14.77 -10.72 -10.34
N ARG A 150 -15.43 -11.34 -11.32
CA ARG A 150 -16.69 -10.81 -11.90
C ARG A 150 -17.83 -10.78 -10.88
N GLN A 151 -17.97 -11.82 -10.06
CA GLN A 151 -18.96 -11.81 -8.98
C GLN A 151 -18.64 -10.74 -7.93
N ALA A 152 -17.36 -10.47 -7.67
CA ALA A 152 -16.97 -9.39 -6.76
C ALA A 152 -17.35 -8.02 -7.34
N ILE A 153 -17.11 -7.76 -8.62
CA ILE A 153 -17.55 -6.53 -9.31
C ILE A 153 -19.07 -6.37 -9.22
N GLU A 154 -19.84 -7.43 -9.56
CA GLU A 154 -21.29 -7.41 -9.48
C GLU A 154 -21.79 -7.16 -8.04
N THR A 155 -21.16 -7.80 -7.05
CA THR A 155 -21.52 -7.61 -5.64
C THR A 155 -21.23 -6.19 -5.18
N MET A 156 -20.05 -5.64 -5.48
CA MET A 156 -19.67 -4.28 -5.09
C MET A 156 -20.60 -3.24 -5.71
N THR A 157 -20.81 -3.32 -7.02
CA THR A 157 -21.63 -2.34 -7.73
C THR A 157 -23.10 -2.39 -7.32
N SER A 158 -23.66 -3.60 -7.18
CA SER A 158 -25.06 -3.78 -6.72
C SER A 158 -25.26 -3.29 -5.28
N LEU A 159 -24.30 -3.49 -4.40
CA LEU A 159 -24.38 -3.00 -3.02
C LEU A 159 -24.28 -1.48 -2.97
N ALA A 160 -23.31 -0.89 -3.70
CA ALA A 160 -23.12 0.55 -3.76
C ALA A 160 -24.36 1.27 -4.38
N GLU A 161 -24.95 0.70 -5.43
CA GLU A 161 -26.17 1.24 -6.05
C GLU A 161 -27.40 1.12 -5.13
N LYS A 162 -27.47 0.08 -4.32
CA LYS A 162 -28.63 -0.17 -3.47
C LYS A 162 -28.59 0.57 -2.13
N TYR A 163 -27.42 0.64 -1.51
CA TYR A 163 -27.27 1.14 -0.15
C TYR A 163 -26.51 2.47 -0.08
N GLY A 164 -25.93 2.91 -1.19
CA GLY A 164 -25.11 4.11 -1.27
C GLY A 164 -23.66 3.84 -0.87
N TYR A 165 -22.77 4.58 -1.51
CA TYR A 165 -21.32 4.55 -1.31
C TYR A 165 -20.87 5.88 -0.73
N CYS A 166 -20.20 5.89 0.42
CA CYS A 166 -19.92 7.11 1.18
C CYS A 166 -18.45 7.57 1.15
N SER A 167 -17.58 6.82 0.50
CA SER A 167 -16.18 7.25 0.33
C SER A 167 -15.99 8.16 -0.89
N GLU A 168 -14.79 8.68 -1.03
CA GLU A 168 -14.32 9.41 -2.22
C GLU A 168 -14.21 8.48 -3.44
N GLY A 169 -13.64 8.95 -4.54
CA GLY A 169 -13.40 8.13 -5.71
C GLY A 169 -12.33 7.07 -5.45
N GLU A 170 -12.63 5.82 -5.81
CA GLU A 170 -11.75 4.67 -5.59
C GLU A 170 -11.43 3.92 -6.88
N THR A 171 -10.17 3.52 -6.99
CA THR A 171 -9.72 2.50 -7.93
C THR A 171 -9.54 1.19 -7.19
N PHE A 172 -10.29 0.16 -7.58
CA PHE A 172 -10.18 -1.19 -7.04
C PHE A 172 -9.40 -2.10 -7.98
N THR A 173 -8.42 -2.84 -7.46
CA THR A 173 -7.86 -4.05 -8.06
C THR A 173 -8.73 -5.21 -7.65
N ILE A 174 -9.29 -5.98 -8.60
CA ILE A 174 -10.15 -7.13 -8.34
C ILE A 174 -9.64 -8.31 -9.15
N CYS A 175 -9.07 -9.31 -8.49
CA CYS A 175 -8.41 -10.43 -9.15
C CYS A 175 -8.93 -11.77 -8.64
N ASP A 176 -8.86 -12.77 -9.52
CA ASP A 176 -8.99 -14.19 -9.17
C ASP A 176 -7.92 -14.99 -9.93
N PRO A 177 -7.82 -16.34 -9.78
CA PRO A 177 -6.79 -17.13 -10.47
C PRO A 177 -6.83 -17.09 -12.00
N ASN A 178 -7.87 -16.52 -12.60
CA ASN A 178 -8.10 -16.54 -14.04
C ASN A 178 -8.11 -15.16 -14.68
N GLU A 179 -8.56 -14.14 -13.93
CA GLU A 179 -8.76 -12.79 -14.45
C GLU A 179 -8.28 -11.72 -13.45
N ALA A 180 -7.79 -10.61 -14.00
CA ALA A 180 -7.45 -9.41 -13.26
C ALA A 180 -8.24 -8.22 -13.82
N TRP A 181 -8.81 -7.40 -12.94
CA TRP A 181 -9.62 -6.25 -13.25
C TRP A 181 -9.17 -5.02 -12.49
N ILE A 182 -9.31 -3.86 -13.13
CA ILE A 182 -9.28 -2.55 -12.49
C ILE A 182 -10.69 -1.96 -12.57
N MET A 183 -11.24 -1.47 -11.45
CA MET A 183 -12.55 -0.84 -11.40
C MET A 183 -12.45 0.53 -10.73
N GLU A 184 -12.97 1.56 -11.35
CA GLU A 184 -13.06 2.90 -10.80
C GLU A 184 -14.51 3.23 -10.47
N MET A 185 -14.77 3.77 -9.28
CA MET A 185 -16.10 4.06 -8.76
C MET A 185 -16.14 5.38 -8.02
N MET A 186 -17.25 6.12 -8.18
CA MET A 186 -17.56 7.32 -7.42
C MET A 186 -19.05 7.39 -7.09
N GLY A 187 -19.41 8.04 -5.98
CA GLY A 187 -20.78 8.43 -5.68
C GLY A 187 -21.34 9.41 -6.71
N LYS A 188 -22.62 9.72 -6.61
CA LYS A 188 -23.30 10.74 -7.45
C LYS A 188 -23.74 11.97 -6.65
N GLY A 189 -23.06 12.27 -5.55
CA GLY A 189 -23.32 13.40 -4.68
C GLY A 189 -24.33 13.12 -3.58
N ALA A 190 -24.38 14.01 -2.62
CA ALA A 190 -25.11 13.87 -1.37
C ALA A 190 -26.59 13.48 -1.57
N GLY A 191 -27.02 12.39 -0.93
CA GLY A 191 -28.37 11.87 -0.95
C GLY A 191 -28.75 11.08 -2.20
N SER A 192 -27.85 10.89 -3.15
CA SER A 192 -28.13 10.13 -4.38
C SER A 192 -28.23 8.62 -4.13
N ARG A 193 -27.44 8.11 -3.19
CA ARG A 193 -27.29 6.68 -2.89
C ARG A 193 -27.07 5.83 -4.14
N SER A 194 -26.29 6.35 -5.08
CA SER A 194 -25.99 5.72 -6.35
C SER A 194 -24.57 6.04 -6.75
N VAL A 195 -24.02 5.25 -7.68
CA VAL A 195 -22.61 5.34 -8.13
C VAL A 195 -22.51 5.42 -9.64
N VAL A 196 -21.45 6.04 -10.14
CA VAL A 196 -20.88 5.80 -11.47
C VAL A 196 -19.65 4.94 -11.33
N TRP A 197 -19.48 4.01 -12.24
CA TRP A 197 -18.32 3.11 -12.22
C TRP A 197 -18.00 2.56 -13.60
N VAL A 198 -16.74 2.15 -13.78
CA VAL A 198 -16.25 1.43 -14.94
C VAL A 198 -15.22 0.40 -14.49
N ALA A 199 -15.30 -0.81 -15.01
CA ALA A 199 -14.35 -1.88 -14.77
C ALA A 199 -13.78 -2.39 -16.09
N VAL A 200 -12.45 -2.56 -16.15
CA VAL A 200 -11.73 -3.01 -17.33
C VAL A 200 -10.86 -4.21 -16.97
N ARG A 201 -11.01 -5.30 -17.74
CA ARG A 201 -10.18 -6.49 -17.59
C ARG A 201 -8.78 -6.23 -18.13
N ILE A 202 -7.78 -6.57 -17.33
CA ILE A 202 -6.37 -6.49 -17.73
C ILE A 202 -6.04 -7.73 -18.58
N PRO A 203 -5.43 -7.57 -19.79
CA PRO A 203 -5.01 -8.71 -20.59
C PRO A 203 -4.05 -9.65 -19.84
N ASP A 204 -4.15 -10.94 -20.13
CA ASP A 204 -3.36 -11.96 -19.41
C ASP A 204 -1.84 -11.75 -19.57
N GLU A 205 -1.39 -11.19 -20.71
CA GLU A 205 0.02 -10.89 -21.01
C GLU A 205 0.50 -9.54 -20.49
N ALA A 206 -0.36 -8.77 -19.81
CA ALA A 206 -0.07 -7.40 -19.42
C ALA A 206 0.23 -7.25 -17.93
N ILE A 207 0.90 -6.13 -17.59
CA ILE A 207 1.00 -5.59 -16.26
C ILE A 207 0.28 -4.25 -16.19
N CYS A 208 -0.35 -3.96 -15.04
CA CYS A 208 -1.07 -2.73 -14.76
C CYS A 208 -0.72 -2.24 -13.36
N ALA A 209 -0.92 -0.95 -13.11
CA ALA A 209 -0.73 -0.35 -11.79
C ALA A 209 -1.69 0.83 -11.62
N HIS A 210 -2.01 1.16 -10.37
CA HIS A 210 -2.66 2.40 -9.99
C HIS A 210 -2.19 2.86 -8.59
N ALA A 211 -2.23 4.17 -8.38
CA ALA A 211 -1.64 4.78 -7.20
C ALA A 211 -2.29 6.15 -6.94
N ASN A 212 -3.53 6.16 -6.43
CA ASN A 212 -4.28 7.36 -6.06
C ASN A 212 -4.58 8.35 -7.21
N GLN A 213 -4.72 7.85 -8.42
CA GLN A 213 -5.19 8.59 -9.58
C GLN A 213 -6.06 7.68 -10.43
N SER A 214 -7.22 8.18 -10.88
CA SER A 214 -8.04 7.52 -11.90
C SER A 214 -7.23 7.36 -13.17
N ARG A 215 -7.27 6.18 -13.80
CA ARG A 215 -6.46 5.82 -14.96
C ARG A 215 -7.26 5.26 -16.13
N ILE A 216 -8.57 5.03 -15.96
CA ILE A 216 -9.43 4.59 -17.05
C ILE A 216 -9.85 5.83 -17.85
N TYR A 217 -9.12 6.10 -18.93
CA TYR A 217 -9.47 7.13 -19.90
C TYR A 217 -10.61 6.64 -20.81
N THR A 218 -10.39 6.51 -22.08
CA THR A 218 -11.39 5.93 -23.01
C THR A 218 -11.40 4.41 -22.88
N PHE A 219 -12.57 3.80 -23.02
CA PHE A 219 -12.76 2.36 -22.95
C PHE A 219 -13.69 1.85 -24.06
N ASN A 220 -13.49 0.61 -24.49
CA ASN A 220 -14.28 0.02 -25.57
C ASN A 220 -15.66 -0.43 -25.05
N GLN A 221 -16.67 0.42 -25.19
CA GLN A 221 -18.03 0.18 -24.74
C GLN A 221 -18.73 -1.01 -25.41
N ALA A 222 -18.22 -1.46 -26.56
CA ALA A 222 -18.76 -2.62 -27.30
C ALA A 222 -18.23 -3.96 -26.76
N ASP A 223 -17.10 -3.95 -26.06
CA ASP A 223 -16.46 -5.16 -25.51
C ASP A 223 -17.05 -5.52 -24.14
N LYS A 224 -18.22 -6.14 -24.15
CA LYS A 224 -18.94 -6.53 -22.92
C LYS A 224 -18.28 -7.68 -22.14
N ASP A 225 -17.32 -8.36 -22.75
CA ASP A 225 -16.56 -9.42 -22.08
C ASP A 225 -15.42 -8.87 -21.22
N ASN A 226 -14.84 -7.72 -21.61
CA ASN A 226 -13.69 -7.13 -20.94
C ASN A 226 -13.94 -5.72 -20.38
N VAL A 227 -15.13 -5.14 -20.60
CA VAL A 227 -15.50 -3.81 -20.09
C VAL A 227 -16.91 -3.84 -19.55
N LEU A 228 -17.04 -3.50 -18.27
CA LEU A 228 -18.30 -3.35 -17.55
C LEU A 228 -18.40 -1.91 -17.04
N TYR A 229 -19.58 -1.32 -17.04
CA TYR A 229 -19.78 0.05 -16.53
C TYR A 229 -21.25 0.31 -16.19
N SER A 230 -21.51 1.31 -15.34
CA SER A 230 -22.87 1.71 -14.97
C SER A 230 -23.61 2.29 -16.18
N ASP A 231 -24.88 1.93 -16.34
CA ASP A 231 -25.70 2.28 -17.53
C ASP A 231 -25.73 3.78 -17.83
N ASP A 232 -25.68 4.61 -16.79
CA ASP A 232 -25.76 6.07 -16.93
C ASP A 232 -24.40 6.78 -16.76
N CYS A 233 -23.28 6.06 -16.77
CA CYS A 233 -21.94 6.59 -16.58
C CYS A 233 -21.65 7.82 -17.47
N ILE A 234 -21.98 7.75 -18.76
CA ILE A 234 -21.76 8.84 -19.73
C ILE A 234 -22.85 9.92 -19.58
N ASP A 235 -24.10 9.50 -19.47
CA ASP A 235 -25.23 10.43 -19.39
C ASP A 235 -25.22 11.25 -18.09
N TYR A 236 -24.70 10.69 -17.00
CA TYR A 236 -24.50 11.44 -15.77
C TYR A 236 -23.50 12.58 -15.97
N ALA A 237 -22.34 12.31 -16.56
CA ALA A 237 -21.36 13.35 -16.87
C ALA A 237 -21.91 14.45 -17.80
N ARG A 238 -22.76 14.07 -18.78
CA ARG A 238 -23.46 15.04 -19.64
C ARG A 238 -24.46 15.90 -18.86
N ARG A 239 -25.28 15.30 -18.00
CA ARG A 239 -26.24 16.05 -17.18
C ARG A 239 -25.57 17.06 -16.27
N MET A 240 -24.39 16.71 -15.77
CA MET A 240 -23.59 17.58 -14.91
C MET A 240 -22.78 18.64 -15.69
N GLY A 241 -22.76 18.57 -17.02
CA GLY A 241 -22.02 19.50 -17.88
C GLY A 241 -20.51 19.24 -17.93
N TRP A 242 -20.06 18.07 -17.52
CA TRP A 242 -18.64 17.68 -17.51
C TRP A 242 -18.19 17.03 -18.81
N TYR A 243 -19.13 16.60 -19.62
CA TYR A 243 -18.87 15.99 -20.91
C TYR A 243 -19.94 16.35 -21.96
N SER A 244 -19.52 16.55 -23.22
CA SER A 244 -20.43 16.88 -24.33
C SER A 244 -20.06 16.20 -25.66
N GLY A 245 -19.05 15.30 -25.64
CA GLY A 245 -18.59 14.58 -26.84
C GLY A 245 -19.44 13.38 -27.25
N ALA A 246 -18.95 12.60 -28.22
CA ALA A 246 -19.55 11.34 -28.63
C ALA A 246 -19.25 10.25 -27.58
N ASP A 247 -20.15 9.26 -27.41
CA ASP A 247 -19.97 8.20 -26.41
C ASP A 247 -18.65 7.45 -26.57
N ALA A 248 -18.22 7.21 -27.81
CA ALA A 248 -16.99 6.51 -28.12
C ALA A 248 -15.72 7.22 -27.65
N ASP A 249 -15.78 8.53 -27.44
CA ASP A 249 -14.66 9.37 -27.02
C ASP A 249 -14.71 9.68 -25.50
N PHE A 250 -15.68 9.09 -24.78
CA PHE A 250 -15.83 9.34 -23.35
C PHE A 250 -14.65 8.80 -22.57
N SER A 251 -14.06 9.66 -21.77
CA SER A 251 -12.99 9.35 -20.82
C SER A 251 -13.51 9.47 -19.40
N PHE A 252 -13.49 8.36 -18.65
CA PHE A 252 -13.93 8.34 -17.24
C PHE A 252 -13.03 9.25 -16.38
N CYS A 253 -11.72 9.08 -16.49
CA CYS A 253 -10.73 9.87 -15.77
C CYS A 253 -10.91 11.38 -16.02
N GLU A 254 -11.04 11.81 -17.29
CA GLU A 254 -11.17 13.24 -17.61
C GLU A 254 -12.49 13.84 -17.14
N ALA A 255 -13.58 13.06 -17.18
CA ALA A 255 -14.88 13.53 -16.73
C ALA A 255 -14.97 13.63 -15.19
N TYR A 256 -14.42 12.68 -14.47
CA TYR A 256 -14.66 12.50 -13.04
C TYR A 256 -13.46 12.81 -12.12
N ALA A 257 -12.23 12.62 -12.59
CA ALA A 257 -11.03 12.72 -11.77
C ALA A 257 -9.80 13.18 -12.59
N TYR A 258 -9.93 14.31 -13.28
CA TYR A 258 -8.85 14.85 -14.13
C TYR A 258 -7.55 15.01 -13.32
N PRO A 259 -6.40 14.50 -13.80
CA PRO A 259 -5.16 14.51 -13.06
C PRO A 259 -4.56 15.93 -12.96
N ASP A 260 -4.48 16.44 -11.75
CA ASP A 260 -3.75 17.66 -11.41
C ASP A 260 -2.24 17.40 -11.31
N PHE A 261 -1.48 18.37 -10.80
CA PHE A 261 -0.05 18.20 -10.57
C PHE A 261 0.27 17.06 -9.62
N VAL A 262 -0.47 16.93 -8.50
CA VAL A 262 -0.25 15.89 -7.48
C VAL A 262 -0.59 14.52 -8.05
N GLY A 263 -1.72 14.38 -8.75
CA GLY A 263 -2.12 13.15 -9.44
C GLY A 263 -1.06 12.66 -10.44
N ARG A 264 -0.45 13.58 -11.20
CA ARG A 264 0.64 13.23 -12.12
C ARG A 264 1.94 12.94 -11.39
N ARG A 265 2.41 13.83 -10.51
CA ARG A 265 3.74 13.76 -9.91
C ARG A 265 3.85 12.78 -8.76
N CYS A 266 2.90 12.76 -7.83
CA CYS A 266 2.96 11.88 -6.67
C CYS A 266 2.30 10.52 -6.93
N CYS A 267 1.36 10.43 -7.89
CA CYS A 267 0.58 9.23 -8.14
C CYS A 267 1.07 8.50 -9.41
N GLU A 268 0.94 9.10 -10.58
CA GLU A 268 1.34 8.48 -11.85
C GLU A 268 2.86 8.20 -11.94
N ALA A 269 3.71 8.93 -11.22
CA ALA A 269 5.14 8.62 -11.16
C ALA A 269 5.44 7.23 -10.56
N ARG A 270 4.62 6.75 -9.61
CA ARG A 270 4.74 5.37 -9.06
C ARG A 270 4.38 4.31 -10.11
N VAL A 271 3.35 4.58 -10.89
CA VAL A 271 2.96 3.73 -12.02
C VAL A 271 4.06 3.73 -13.10
N TRP A 272 4.59 4.91 -13.42
CA TRP A 272 5.69 5.04 -14.37
C TRP A 272 6.93 4.25 -13.90
N ALA A 273 7.29 4.33 -12.63
CA ALA A 273 8.42 3.59 -12.07
C ALA A 273 8.23 2.08 -12.22
N PHE A 274 7.03 1.55 -11.87
CA PHE A 274 6.71 0.14 -12.07
C PHE A 274 6.83 -0.30 -13.54
N PHE A 275 6.26 0.45 -14.45
CA PHE A 275 6.36 0.15 -15.89
C PHE A 275 7.79 0.25 -16.40
N ASN A 276 8.56 1.25 -15.94
CA ASN A 276 9.94 1.45 -16.35
C ASN A 276 10.89 0.31 -15.94
N HIS A 277 10.57 -0.44 -14.88
CA HIS A 277 11.33 -1.65 -14.51
C HIS A 277 11.20 -2.78 -15.56
N PHE A 278 10.11 -2.82 -16.33
CA PHE A 278 9.75 -3.97 -17.19
C PHE A 278 9.46 -3.59 -18.64
N ALA A 279 9.58 -2.34 -19.01
CA ALA A 279 9.49 -1.85 -20.38
C ALA A 279 10.86 -1.43 -20.93
N ASP A 280 10.91 -1.09 -22.21
CA ASP A 280 12.05 -0.37 -22.76
C ASP A 280 12.10 1.04 -22.16
N SER A 281 13.22 1.40 -21.53
CA SER A 281 13.39 2.72 -20.89
C SER A 281 13.25 3.89 -21.88
N LEU A 282 13.61 3.71 -23.15
CA LEU A 282 13.40 4.71 -24.19
C LEU A 282 11.92 4.91 -24.49
N GLU A 283 11.13 3.84 -24.46
CA GLU A 283 9.68 3.91 -24.63
C GLU A 283 9.03 4.64 -23.44
N MET A 284 9.45 4.34 -22.21
CA MET A 284 8.91 4.99 -21.01
C MET A 284 9.33 6.44 -20.88
N SER A 285 10.46 6.85 -21.44
CA SER A 285 10.93 8.25 -21.38
C SER A 285 9.99 9.26 -22.05
N LYS A 286 9.17 8.84 -23.00
CA LYS A 286 8.17 9.73 -23.64
C LYS A 286 7.10 10.23 -22.67
N TYR A 287 6.85 9.50 -21.57
CA TYR A 287 5.88 9.87 -20.55
C TYR A 287 6.45 10.73 -19.41
N LEU A 288 7.78 10.96 -19.38
CA LEU A 288 8.40 11.82 -18.36
C LEU A 288 7.77 13.22 -18.27
N PRO A 289 7.45 13.92 -19.39
CA PRO A 289 6.80 15.23 -19.31
C PRO A 289 5.45 15.19 -18.58
N PHE A 290 4.68 14.10 -18.74
CA PHE A 290 3.43 13.87 -18.03
C PHE A 290 3.65 13.69 -16.54
N VAL A 291 4.47 12.70 -16.14
CA VAL A 291 4.70 12.36 -14.73
C VAL A 291 5.55 13.39 -13.99
N GLU A 292 6.31 14.23 -14.69
CA GLU A 292 6.96 15.40 -14.09
C GLU A 292 5.98 16.55 -13.77
N GLY A 293 4.79 16.52 -14.36
CA GLY A 293 3.77 17.53 -14.14
C GLY A 293 4.11 18.91 -14.74
N LYS A 294 5.12 19.00 -15.62
CA LYS A 294 5.66 20.27 -16.16
C LYS A 294 5.14 20.66 -17.53
N ALA A 295 4.58 19.70 -18.27
CA ALA A 295 4.10 19.93 -19.63
C ALA A 295 2.65 20.43 -19.64
N ASP A 296 2.35 21.41 -20.52
CA ASP A 296 0.98 21.85 -20.80
C ASP A 296 0.27 20.87 -21.75
N GLU A 297 1.03 20.27 -22.69
CA GLU A 297 0.56 19.21 -23.59
C GLU A 297 1.24 17.90 -23.19
N TRP A 298 0.45 16.86 -22.93
CA TRP A 298 0.93 15.57 -22.47
C TRP A 298 0.06 14.43 -22.99
N GLU A 299 0.69 13.26 -23.09
CA GLU A 299 0.02 11.99 -23.39
C GLU A 299 -0.04 11.16 -22.10
N PRO A 300 -1.23 10.71 -21.67
CA PRO A 300 -1.33 9.84 -20.49
C PRO A 300 -0.64 8.52 -20.76
N MET A 301 -0.12 7.89 -19.71
CA MET A 301 0.41 6.54 -19.81
C MET A 301 -0.72 5.56 -20.16
N PRO A 302 -0.41 4.48 -20.90
CA PRO A 302 -1.39 3.43 -21.15
C PRO A 302 -1.84 2.80 -19.83
N LEU A 303 -3.07 2.28 -19.79
CA LEU A 303 -3.61 1.62 -18.60
C LEU A 303 -2.75 0.40 -18.20
N TRP A 304 -2.21 -0.32 -19.19
CA TRP A 304 -1.30 -1.46 -19.02
C TRP A 304 -0.21 -1.46 -20.08
N ILE A 305 0.85 -2.23 -19.83
CA ILE A 305 1.89 -2.54 -20.82
C ILE A 305 2.12 -4.06 -20.88
N VAL A 306 2.67 -4.55 -21.97
CA VAL A 306 3.21 -5.90 -22.04
C VAL A 306 4.68 -5.85 -21.61
N PRO A 307 5.07 -6.54 -20.53
CA PRO A 307 6.43 -6.46 -20.02
C PRO A 307 7.43 -7.15 -20.93
N ASN A 308 8.68 -6.72 -20.92
CA ASN A 308 9.77 -7.30 -21.72
C ASN A 308 10.24 -8.69 -21.23
N ARG A 309 9.80 -9.11 -20.04
CA ARG A 309 10.01 -10.44 -19.47
C ARG A 309 8.87 -10.80 -18.52
N LYS A 310 8.71 -12.07 -18.23
CA LYS A 310 7.77 -12.53 -17.21
C LYS A 310 8.24 -12.15 -15.80
N LEU A 311 7.29 -11.83 -14.93
CA LEU A 311 7.54 -11.40 -13.55
C LEU A 311 7.29 -12.53 -12.57
N SER A 312 8.21 -12.73 -11.64
CA SER A 312 8.03 -13.55 -10.45
C SER A 312 7.36 -12.75 -9.31
N VAL A 313 6.88 -13.44 -8.27
CA VAL A 313 6.41 -12.81 -7.03
C VAL A 313 7.52 -11.94 -6.41
N GLN A 314 8.77 -12.41 -6.45
CA GLN A 314 9.93 -11.67 -5.93
C GLN A 314 10.20 -10.37 -6.71
N ASP A 315 9.99 -10.37 -8.04
CA ASP A 315 10.07 -9.14 -8.84
C ASP A 315 9.04 -8.11 -8.38
N VAL A 316 7.83 -8.57 -8.10
CA VAL A 316 6.75 -7.69 -7.63
C VAL A 316 7.01 -7.19 -6.21
N MET A 317 7.51 -8.05 -5.30
CA MET A 317 7.96 -7.64 -3.96
C MET A 317 9.05 -6.57 -4.03
N MET A 318 9.98 -6.67 -4.99
CA MET A 318 11.00 -5.65 -5.21
C MET A 318 10.35 -4.30 -5.59
N CYS A 319 9.35 -4.30 -6.47
CA CYS A 319 8.65 -3.07 -6.85
C CYS A 319 7.87 -2.43 -5.70
N MET A 320 7.34 -3.24 -4.76
CA MET A 320 6.69 -2.72 -3.55
C MET A 320 7.68 -2.01 -2.60
N ARG A 321 8.98 -2.15 -2.84
CA ARG A 321 10.10 -1.57 -2.07
C ARG A 321 10.78 -0.40 -2.77
N ASP A 322 10.28 0.03 -3.91
CA ASP A 322 10.89 1.03 -4.79
C ASP A 322 10.86 2.44 -4.19
N HIS A 323 11.99 3.16 -4.32
CA HIS A 323 12.14 4.58 -3.97
C HIS A 323 12.64 5.39 -5.16
N TYR A 324 12.31 4.95 -6.37
CA TYR A 324 12.75 5.57 -7.64
C TYR A 324 14.26 5.46 -7.91
N GLU A 325 14.96 4.49 -7.31
CA GLU A 325 16.41 4.33 -7.46
C GLU A 325 16.82 4.28 -8.94
N GLY A 326 17.82 5.09 -9.30
CA GLY A 326 18.34 5.17 -10.66
C GLY A 326 17.45 5.88 -11.68
N THR A 327 16.39 6.54 -11.24
CA THR A 327 15.48 7.34 -12.08
C THR A 327 15.67 8.85 -11.84
N PRO A 328 15.07 9.73 -12.68
CA PRO A 328 15.08 11.17 -12.42
C PRO A 328 14.38 11.61 -11.12
N PHE A 329 13.61 10.70 -10.49
CA PHE A 329 12.87 10.92 -9.25
C PHE A 329 13.58 10.39 -8.01
N SER A 330 14.79 9.84 -8.17
CA SER A 330 15.55 9.22 -7.07
C SER A 330 15.70 10.16 -5.88
N LEU A 331 15.45 9.63 -4.70
CA LEU A 331 15.47 10.35 -3.43
C LEU A 331 16.84 10.42 -2.78
N ASP A 332 17.87 9.84 -3.41
CA ASP A 332 19.25 9.76 -2.92
C ASP A 332 20.18 10.83 -3.52
N SER A 333 19.65 11.85 -4.21
CA SER A 333 20.42 12.82 -5.00
C SER A 333 20.49 14.23 -4.41
N ASP A 334 19.76 14.53 -3.33
CA ASP A 334 19.67 15.85 -2.74
C ASP A 334 19.82 15.85 -1.20
N ILE A 335 19.86 17.03 -0.58
CA ILE A 335 20.03 17.19 0.86
C ILE A 335 18.88 16.57 1.69
N GLY A 336 17.73 16.34 1.07
CA GLY A 336 16.55 15.70 1.73
C GLY A 336 16.81 14.27 2.18
N GLN A 337 17.79 13.57 1.58
CA GLN A 337 18.24 12.24 2.04
C GLN A 337 18.93 12.27 3.42
N GLY A 338 19.30 13.45 3.91
CA GLY A 338 20.00 13.60 5.17
C GLY A 338 21.42 13.03 5.14
N VAL A 339 22.05 12.97 6.32
CA VAL A 339 23.43 12.52 6.48
C VAL A 339 23.65 11.05 6.10
N TRP A 340 22.61 10.22 6.24
CA TRP A 340 22.73 8.77 6.11
C TRP A 340 21.93 8.21 4.93
N GLN A 341 21.72 9.04 3.90
CA GLN A 341 21.15 8.65 2.61
C GLN A 341 19.78 7.94 2.75
N MET A 342 18.89 8.53 3.53
CA MET A 342 17.55 8.01 3.76
C MET A 342 16.64 8.31 2.55
N PRO A 343 16.08 7.30 1.84
CA PRO A 343 15.25 7.52 0.66
C PRO A 343 13.78 7.81 1.02
N TYR A 344 13.55 8.46 2.14
CA TYR A 344 12.23 8.83 2.66
C TYR A 344 12.17 10.33 2.89
N ARG A 345 10.99 10.92 2.75
CA ARG A 345 10.79 12.35 2.98
C ARG A 345 9.83 12.61 4.13
N PRO A 346 10.09 13.68 4.92
CA PRO A 346 9.15 14.09 5.95
C PRO A 346 7.86 14.62 5.34
N THR A 347 6.75 14.50 6.08
CA THR A 347 5.47 15.11 5.75
C THR A 347 5.32 16.47 6.44
N PRO A 348 4.48 17.35 5.86
CA PRO A 348 3.67 17.17 4.65
C PRO A 348 4.53 17.10 3.38
N LEU A 349 4.05 16.38 2.36
CA LEU A 349 4.76 16.28 1.08
C LEU A 349 4.76 17.60 0.31
N THR A 350 3.79 18.45 0.55
CA THR A 350 3.71 19.80 -0.03
C THR A 350 3.93 20.86 1.05
N TYR A 351 4.66 21.93 0.73
CA TYR A 351 4.92 23.02 1.64
C TYR A 351 5.14 24.35 0.88
N SER A 352 4.86 25.46 1.53
CA SER A 352 5.04 26.81 0.95
C SER A 352 6.20 27.52 1.60
N LEU A 353 7.07 28.11 0.78
CA LEU A 353 8.20 28.94 1.21
C LEU A 353 8.38 30.15 0.27
N ASP A 354 8.48 31.34 0.84
CA ASP A 354 8.67 32.60 0.11
C ASP A 354 7.66 32.82 -1.03
N GLY A 355 6.39 32.42 -0.80
CA GLY A 355 5.27 32.59 -1.73
C GLY A 355 5.29 31.64 -2.93
N LYS A 356 6.04 30.56 -2.83
CA LYS A 356 6.05 29.46 -3.81
C LYS A 356 5.73 28.15 -3.11
N ASP A 357 5.04 27.28 -3.82
CA ASP A 357 4.72 25.92 -3.37
C ASP A 357 5.78 24.94 -3.88
N TYR A 358 6.14 24.03 -3.01
CA TYR A 358 7.11 22.96 -3.23
C TYR A 358 6.50 21.63 -2.84
N PHE A 359 7.07 20.54 -3.31
CA PHE A 359 6.67 19.18 -2.92
C PHE A 359 7.91 18.29 -2.71
N ASN A 360 7.70 17.19 -2.00
CA ASN A 360 8.63 16.07 -1.90
C ASN A 360 8.14 14.91 -2.76
N GLU A 361 9.08 14.13 -3.30
CA GLU A 361 8.74 12.89 -4.01
C GLU A 361 8.04 11.89 -3.07
N ARG A 362 7.12 11.13 -3.67
CA ARG A 362 6.36 10.09 -2.96
C ARG A 362 6.52 8.75 -3.69
N PRO A 363 7.47 7.90 -3.27
CA PRO A 363 7.73 6.58 -3.88
C PRO A 363 6.69 5.54 -3.45
N THR A 364 6.79 4.33 -4.01
CA THR A 364 5.94 3.20 -3.65
C THR A 364 6.15 2.77 -2.20
N SER A 365 7.41 2.58 -1.77
CA SER A 365 7.75 2.30 -0.39
C SER A 365 7.82 3.59 0.42
N THR A 366 7.13 3.64 1.54
CA THR A 366 7.01 4.84 2.37
C THR A 366 6.83 4.48 3.84
N GLN A 367 7.29 5.38 4.72
CA GLN A 367 7.20 5.20 6.17
C GLN A 367 5.76 5.26 6.73
N GLN A 368 4.78 5.62 5.92
CA GLN A 368 3.37 5.66 6.32
C GLN A 368 2.61 4.36 6.01
N SER A 369 3.26 3.35 5.44
CA SER A 369 2.61 2.08 5.18
C SER A 369 2.23 1.38 6.48
N SER A 370 0.98 1.00 6.61
CA SER A 370 0.48 0.23 7.76
C SER A 370 0.62 -1.27 7.54
N PHE A 371 0.38 -1.71 6.32
CA PHE A 371 0.66 -3.07 5.85
C PHE A 371 0.91 -3.09 4.34
N SER A 372 1.58 -4.14 3.91
CA SER A 372 1.82 -4.41 2.51
C SER A 372 1.59 -5.89 2.21
N TYR A 373 1.04 -6.19 1.03
CA TYR A 373 0.96 -7.58 0.58
C TYR A 373 1.21 -7.74 -0.91
N VAL A 374 1.63 -8.96 -1.27
CA VAL A 374 1.61 -9.50 -2.63
C VAL A 374 0.74 -10.74 -2.63
N SER A 375 -0.34 -10.74 -3.39
CA SER A 375 -1.26 -11.87 -3.53
C SER A 375 -0.91 -12.68 -4.77
N GLN A 376 -0.77 -13.99 -4.61
CA GLN A 376 -0.46 -14.95 -5.68
C GLN A 376 -1.62 -15.93 -5.82
N MET A 377 -2.27 -15.97 -6.98
CA MET A 377 -3.47 -16.77 -7.23
C MET A 377 -3.22 -17.73 -8.37
N ARG A 378 -3.36 -19.04 -8.12
CA ARG A 378 -2.94 -20.13 -9.02
C ARG A 378 -4.10 -21.07 -9.36
N SER A 379 -4.63 -20.98 -10.59
CA SER A 379 -5.74 -21.82 -11.05
C SER A 379 -5.39 -23.29 -11.27
N PHE A 380 -4.12 -23.61 -11.39
CA PHE A 380 -3.61 -24.96 -11.64
C PHE A 380 -3.42 -25.80 -10.35
N LEU A 381 -3.67 -25.21 -9.20
CA LEU A 381 -3.67 -25.89 -7.90
C LEU A 381 -5.07 -25.93 -7.28
N PRO A 382 -5.36 -26.90 -6.40
CA PRO A 382 -6.58 -26.87 -5.60
C PRO A 382 -6.72 -25.53 -4.86
N ARG A 383 -7.95 -25.04 -4.71
CA ARG A 383 -8.20 -23.73 -4.09
C ARG A 383 -7.59 -23.56 -2.69
N GLN A 384 -7.45 -24.67 -1.95
CA GLN A 384 -6.86 -24.66 -0.61
C GLN A 384 -5.36 -24.34 -0.60
N ILE A 385 -4.68 -24.58 -1.71
CA ILE A 385 -3.22 -24.40 -1.86
C ILE A 385 -2.91 -23.23 -2.78
N GLY A 386 -3.80 -22.97 -3.76
CA GLY A 386 -3.54 -22.07 -4.89
C GLY A 386 -3.32 -20.61 -4.53
N GLY A 387 -3.97 -20.10 -3.47
CA GLY A 387 -3.89 -18.69 -3.07
C GLY A 387 -2.95 -18.47 -1.90
N ILE A 388 -2.00 -17.54 -2.07
CA ILE A 388 -1.10 -17.10 -0.99
C ILE A 388 -1.17 -15.57 -0.91
N LEU A 389 -1.38 -15.06 0.28
CA LEU A 389 -1.17 -13.67 0.65
C LEU A 389 0.22 -13.56 1.29
N TRP A 390 1.20 -13.07 0.56
CA TRP A 390 2.50 -12.71 1.10
C TRP A 390 2.34 -11.39 1.85
N PHE A 391 2.25 -11.46 3.17
CA PHE A 391 1.81 -10.34 4.02
C PHE A 391 2.88 -9.86 4.97
N GLY A 392 2.89 -8.56 5.24
CA GLY A 392 3.68 -7.94 6.30
C GLY A 392 3.10 -6.61 6.76
N ASN A 393 3.32 -6.29 8.02
CA ASN A 393 2.96 -5.02 8.62
C ASN A 393 4.11 -4.03 8.52
N ASP A 394 3.80 -2.74 8.30
CA ASP A 394 4.74 -1.65 8.14
C ASP A 394 5.25 -1.48 6.69
N ASP A 395 6.22 -0.63 6.45
CA ASP A 395 6.85 -0.31 5.18
C ASP A 395 7.42 -1.54 4.47
N GLY A 396 6.99 -1.78 3.23
CA GLY A 396 7.37 -2.94 2.42
C GLY A 396 8.88 -3.18 2.29
N ASN A 397 9.70 -2.12 2.34
CA ASN A 397 11.15 -2.23 2.30
C ASN A 397 11.75 -2.65 3.65
N MET A 398 11.06 -2.40 4.75
CA MET A 398 11.52 -2.67 6.11
C MET A 398 11.02 -3.99 6.70
N ILE A 399 10.19 -4.73 5.99
CA ILE A 399 9.56 -5.99 6.45
C ILE A 399 10.00 -7.18 5.60
N ALA A 400 9.80 -8.39 6.14
CA ALA A 400 9.77 -9.62 5.35
C ALA A 400 8.31 -10.04 5.13
N TYR A 401 7.94 -10.31 3.88
CA TYR A 401 6.64 -10.88 3.55
C TYR A 401 6.56 -12.33 3.99
N THR A 402 5.57 -12.69 4.78
CA THR A 402 5.34 -14.06 5.23
C THR A 402 4.18 -14.70 4.46
N PRO A 403 4.26 -16.00 4.14
CA PRO A 403 3.21 -16.68 3.39
C PRO A 403 2.00 -16.99 4.29
N VAL A 404 0.83 -16.47 3.93
CA VAL A 404 -0.45 -16.82 4.55
C VAL A 404 -1.37 -17.39 3.46
N TYR A 405 -1.72 -18.66 3.58
CA TYR A 405 -2.59 -19.32 2.60
C TYR A 405 -4.04 -18.85 2.73
N CYS A 406 -4.72 -18.63 1.62
CA CYS A 406 -6.10 -18.10 1.59
C CYS A 406 -7.14 -19.03 2.23
N SER A 407 -6.81 -20.32 2.36
CA SER A 407 -7.65 -21.34 3.01
C SER A 407 -7.51 -21.36 4.53
N CYS A 408 -6.56 -20.59 5.09
CA CYS A 408 -6.37 -20.55 6.55
C CYS A 408 -7.64 -20.11 7.26
N ASP A 409 -8.06 -20.88 8.25
CA ASP A 409 -9.22 -20.61 9.11
C ASP A 409 -8.81 -20.16 10.52
N THR A 410 -7.51 -20.13 10.77
CA THR A 410 -6.89 -19.61 12.00
C THR A 410 -5.74 -18.66 11.63
N MET A 411 -5.68 -17.49 12.26
CA MET A 411 -4.73 -16.44 11.90
C MET A 411 -3.51 -16.38 12.81
N PRO A 412 -2.34 -15.96 12.27
CA PRO A 412 -1.18 -15.61 13.09
C PRO A 412 -1.53 -14.47 14.05
N GLN A 413 -1.53 -14.75 15.36
CA GLN A 413 -1.90 -13.75 16.38
C GLN A 413 -1.01 -12.52 16.40
N CYS A 414 0.24 -12.64 15.97
CA CYS A 414 1.15 -11.49 15.90
C CYS A 414 0.69 -10.39 14.92
N TYR A 415 -0.16 -10.72 13.96
CA TYR A 415 -0.74 -9.74 13.03
C TYR A 415 -2.07 -9.11 13.52
N SER A 416 -2.62 -9.62 14.62
CA SER A 416 -3.87 -9.12 15.21
C SER A 416 -3.88 -9.27 16.72
N THR A 417 -2.79 -8.90 17.38
CA THR A 417 -2.58 -9.06 18.83
C THR A 417 -3.66 -8.32 19.62
N PRO A 418 -4.41 -9.01 20.50
CA PRO A 418 -5.43 -8.36 21.33
C PRO A 418 -4.84 -7.25 22.20
N GLY A 419 -5.48 -6.08 22.20
CA GLY A 419 -5.10 -4.93 23.01
C GLY A 419 -3.95 -4.09 22.44
N ALA A 420 -3.39 -4.44 21.28
CA ALA A 420 -2.51 -3.56 20.53
C ALA A 420 -3.36 -2.71 19.57
N ASP A 421 -3.04 -1.43 19.47
CA ASP A 421 -3.66 -0.48 18.54
C ASP A 421 -2.64 0.61 18.14
N ALA A 422 -3.07 1.63 17.40
CA ALA A 422 -2.21 2.71 16.91
C ALA A 422 -1.48 3.50 18.01
N VAL A 423 -1.88 3.39 19.27
CA VAL A 423 -1.31 4.12 20.43
C VAL A 423 -0.90 3.18 21.57
N THR A 424 -1.10 1.87 21.42
CA THR A 424 -0.79 0.85 22.43
C THR A 424 0.25 -0.13 21.91
N PHE A 425 1.51 0.09 22.27
CA PHE A 425 2.65 -0.74 21.86
C PHE A 425 2.61 -2.14 22.47
N SER A 426 2.94 -3.15 21.68
CA SER A 426 3.16 -4.53 22.15
C SER A 426 4.34 -5.18 21.42
N LEU A 427 5.21 -5.87 22.18
CA LEU A 427 6.28 -6.70 21.59
C LEU A 427 5.75 -7.98 20.94
N ASP A 428 4.51 -8.36 21.18
CA ASP A 428 3.87 -9.53 20.57
C ASP A 428 3.11 -9.16 19.29
N ASN A 429 3.12 -7.88 18.90
CA ASN A 429 2.47 -7.38 17.71
C ASN A 429 3.50 -7.07 16.61
N ALA A 430 3.28 -7.61 15.42
CA ALA A 430 4.20 -7.48 14.30
C ALA A 430 4.31 -6.04 13.79
N PHE A 431 3.20 -5.28 13.71
CA PHE A 431 3.25 -3.87 13.31
C PHE A 431 4.21 -3.08 14.20
N TRP A 432 4.06 -3.17 15.52
CA TRP A 432 4.91 -2.40 16.44
C TRP A 432 6.37 -2.82 16.42
N VAL A 433 6.65 -4.12 16.30
CA VAL A 433 8.03 -4.61 16.25
C VAL A 433 8.70 -4.25 14.93
N CYS A 434 7.99 -4.33 13.79
CA CYS A 434 8.49 -3.89 12.50
C CYS A 434 8.72 -2.38 12.49
N ASN A 435 7.74 -1.59 12.93
CA ASN A 435 7.84 -0.14 13.00
C ASN A 435 8.96 0.34 13.94
N TRP A 436 9.17 -0.36 15.05
CA TRP A 436 10.33 -0.09 15.93
C TRP A 436 11.67 -0.27 15.19
N VAL A 437 11.84 -1.38 14.45
CA VAL A 437 13.05 -1.63 13.66
C VAL A 437 13.20 -0.59 12.55
N SER A 438 12.14 -0.28 11.81
CA SER A 438 12.13 0.72 10.75
C SER A 438 12.59 2.09 11.26
N ASN A 439 12.03 2.53 12.39
CA ASN A 439 12.40 3.81 13.01
C ASN A 439 13.82 3.84 13.59
N MET A 440 14.45 2.68 13.85
CA MET A 440 15.87 2.60 14.15
C MET A 440 16.72 2.76 12.89
N VAL A 441 16.28 2.21 11.76
CA VAL A 441 17.01 2.18 10.49
C VAL A 441 16.93 3.50 9.75
N TYR A 442 15.75 4.15 9.66
CA TYR A 442 15.54 5.38 8.90
C TYR A 442 16.62 6.47 9.16
N PRO A 443 16.92 6.86 10.40
CA PRO A 443 17.89 7.92 10.66
C PRO A 443 19.33 7.57 10.30
N ARG A 444 19.64 6.31 10.03
CA ARG A 444 20.97 5.83 9.67
C ARG A 444 20.92 4.76 8.57
N TYR A 445 20.14 5.07 7.55
CA TYR A 445 19.70 4.12 6.52
C TYR A 445 20.87 3.39 5.86
N CYS A 446 21.80 4.10 5.22
CA CYS A 446 22.91 3.45 4.50
C CYS A 446 23.84 2.60 5.40
N MET A 447 23.83 2.84 6.72
CA MET A 447 24.61 2.02 7.67
C MET A 447 23.86 0.79 8.15
N MET A 448 22.56 0.94 8.46
CA MET A 448 21.78 -0.09 9.16
C MET A 448 20.95 -0.96 8.23
N PHE A 449 20.45 -0.39 7.12
CA PHE A 449 19.61 -1.10 6.17
C PHE A 449 20.24 -2.37 5.59
N PRO A 450 21.54 -2.44 5.24
CA PRO A 450 22.14 -3.70 4.78
C PRO A 450 22.03 -4.85 5.78
N SER A 451 22.04 -4.56 7.08
CA SER A 451 21.86 -5.59 8.12
C SER A 451 20.39 -6.07 8.21
N LEU A 452 19.43 -5.17 8.06
CA LEU A 452 18.00 -5.52 7.96
C LEU A 452 17.76 -6.33 6.69
N GLN A 453 18.23 -5.84 5.55
CA GLN A 453 18.07 -6.49 4.25
C GLN A 453 18.58 -7.94 4.26
N ALA A 454 19.73 -8.19 4.84
CA ALA A 454 20.29 -9.55 4.94
C ALA A 454 19.36 -10.50 5.72
N VAL A 455 18.73 -10.04 6.79
CA VAL A 455 17.77 -10.84 7.57
C VAL A 455 16.48 -11.06 6.79
N ARG A 456 15.94 -10.01 6.19
CA ARG A 456 14.75 -10.05 5.33
C ARG A 456 14.90 -11.04 4.18
N ASP A 457 15.96 -10.86 3.38
CA ASP A 457 16.21 -11.65 2.19
C ASP A 457 16.49 -13.13 2.53
N SER A 458 17.12 -13.40 3.69
CA SER A 458 17.32 -14.76 4.19
C SER A 458 16.00 -15.46 4.55
N LEU A 459 15.08 -14.76 5.21
CA LEU A 459 13.76 -15.31 5.55
C LEU A 459 12.94 -15.59 4.30
N GLU A 460 12.78 -14.61 3.43
CA GLU A 460 11.98 -14.74 2.19
C GLU A 460 12.56 -15.84 1.28
N SER A 461 13.89 -15.88 1.09
CA SER A 461 14.55 -16.96 0.34
C SER A 461 14.22 -18.33 0.92
N SER A 462 14.16 -18.47 2.25
CA SER A 462 13.82 -19.73 2.90
C SER A 462 12.36 -20.13 2.65
N TYR A 463 11.43 -19.16 2.59
CA TYR A 463 10.02 -19.43 2.31
C TYR A 463 9.84 -19.94 0.88
N PHE A 464 10.42 -19.27 -0.10
CA PHE A 464 10.37 -19.70 -1.51
C PHE A 464 11.06 -21.05 -1.74
N ALA A 465 12.21 -21.29 -1.09
CA ALA A 465 12.91 -22.57 -1.21
C ALA A 465 12.13 -23.78 -0.66
N ASN A 466 11.26 -23.56 0.31
CA ASN A 466 10.45 -24.61 0.92
C ASN A 466 9.03 -24.71 0.35
N GLN A 467 8.57 -23.77 -0.46
CA GLN A 467 7.18 -23.67 -0.93
C GLN A 467 6.72 -24.95 -1.60
N ASP A 468 7.48 -25.50 -2.55
CA ASP A 468 7.11 -26.71 -3.27
C ASP A 468 6.92 -27.91 -2.32
N ALA A 469 7.78 -28.08 -1.33
CA ALA A 469 7.69 -29.18 -0.38
C ALA A 469 6.44 -29.05 0.52
N ILE A 470 6.13 -27.83 0.96
CA ILE A 470 4.93 -27.53 1.76
C ILE A 470 3.67 -27.83 0.96
N GLU A 471 3.61 -27.36 -0.29
CA GLU A 471 2.44 -27.55 -1.16
C GLU A 471 2.27 -29.01 -1.59
N GLN A 472 3.36 -29.76 -1.82
CA GLN A 472 3.31 -31.20 -2.08
C GLN A 472 2.74 -31.98 -0.88
N GLN A 473 3.11 -31.60 0.34
CA GLN A 473 2.55 -32.24 1.55
C GLN A 473 1.07 -31.93 1.71
N ALA A 474 0.64 -30.68 1.50
CA ALA A 474 -0.78 -30.30 1.52
C ALA A 474 -1.56 -31.03 0.41
N MET A 475 -0.98 -31.15 -0.79
CA MET A 475 -1.57 -31.90 -1.90
C MET A 475 -1.75 -33.38 -1.57
N GLN A 476 -0.80 -34.01 -0.84
CA GLN A 476 -0.94 -35.39 -0.38
C GLN A 476 -2.18 -35.57 0.51
N TYR A 477 -2.40 -34.67 1.46
CA TYR A 477 -3.62 -34.73 2.29
C TYR A 477 -4.90 -34.63 1.47
N ILE A 478 -4.92 -33.72 0.46
CA ILE A 478 -6.08 -33.60 -0.44
C ILE A 478 -6.30 -34.87 -1.24
N ASN A 479 -5.24 -35.46 -1.81
CA ASN A 479 -5.31 -36.70 -2.58
C ASN A 479 -5.78 -37.90 -1.73
N ASP A 480 -5.45 -37.92 -0.45
CA ASP A 480 -5.92 -38.91 0.52
C ASP A 480 -7.38 -38.69 0.97
N GLY A 481 -8.06 -37.66 0.43
CA GLY A 481 -9.43 -37.27 0.74
C GLY A 481 -9.60 -36.49 2.05
N ASN A 482 -8.52 -36.03 2.66
CA ASN A 482 -8.53 -35.28 3.91
C ASN A 482 -8.21 -33.79 3.68
N VAL A 483 -9.17 -33.04 3.12
CA VAL A 483 -9.03 -31.61 2.81
C VAL A 483 -8.77 -30.78 4.07
N GLN A 484 -9.40 -31.11 5.21
CA GLN A 484 -9.19 -30.37 6.46
C GLN A 484 -7.75 -30.50 6.96
N ALA A 485 -7.13 -31.69 6.86
CA ALA A 485 -5.73 -31.85 7.24
C ALA A 485 -4.77 -31.00 6.37
N ALA A 486 -5.12 -30.76 5.11
CA ALA A 486 -4.35 -29.82 4.28
C ALA A 486 -4.48 -28.38 4.79
N VAL A 487 -5.70 -27.97 5.15
CA VAL A 487 -5.95 -26.63 5.72
C VAL A 487 -5.21 -26.47 7.05
N ASP A 488 -5.35 -27.44 7.98
CA ASP A 488 -4.68 -27.42 9.27
C ASP A 488 -3.14 -27.32 9.11
N TYR A 489 -2.57 -28.08 8.18
CA TYR A 489 -1.15 -28.05 7.89
C TYR A 489 -0.67 -26.68 7.35
N LEU A 490 -1.45 -26.05 6.46
CA LEU A 490 -1.16 -24.73 5.92
C LEU A 490 -1.38 -23.62 6.96
N ASN A 491 -2.34 -23.78 7.87
CA ASN A 491 -2.51 -22.93 9.06
C ASN A 491 -1.24 -22.93 9.92
N ASP A 492 -0.83 -24.14 10.34
CA ASP A 492 0.34 -24.30 11.22
C ASP A 492 1.59 -23.68 10.58
N TYR A 493 1.79 -23.91 9.27
CA TYR A 493 2.88 -23.32 8.52
C TYR A 493 2.83 -21.78 8.50
N SER A 494 1.67 -21.20 8.17
CA SER A 494 1.51 -19.75 8.09
C SER A 494 1.72 -19.09 9.46
N ILE A 495 1.18 -19.67 10.52
CA ILE A 495 1.36 -19.22 11.91
C ILE A 495 2.83 -19.30 12.32
N GLU A 496 3.49 -20.45 12.04
CA GLU A 496 4.91 -20.63 12.36
C GLU A 496 5.79 -19.58 11.67
N LYS A 497 5.55 -19.31 10.37
CA LYS A 497 6.41 -18.35 9.62
C LYS A 497 6.20 -16.91 10.07
N ALA A 498 4.97 -16.52 10.36
CA ALA A 498 4.69 -15.20 10.94
C ALA A 498 5.35 -15.02 12.32
N GLN A 499 5.24 -16.02 13.21
CA GLN A 499 5.88 -15.99 14.52
C GLN A 499 7.41 -16.00 14.42
N GLN A 500 7.96 -16.78 13.49
CA GLN A 500 9.41 -16.82 13.21
C GLN A 500 9.91 -15.44 12.75
N MET A 501 9.18 -14.77 11.87
CA MET A 501 9.48 -13.42 11.42
C MET A 501 9.49 -12.45 12.61
N LEU A 502 8.43 -12.44 13.45
CA LEU A 502 8.35 -11.57 14.63
C LEU A 502 9.56 -11.75 15.55
N GLU A 503 9.94 -12.99 15.88
CA GLU A 503 11.09 -13.26 16.75
C GLU A 503 12.42 -12.85 16.10
N ARG A 504 12.55 -13.02 14.78
CA ARG A 504 13.74 -12.53 14.05
C ARG A 504 13.84 -11.02 14.05
N TRP A 505 12.72 -10.29 13.94
CA TRP A 505 12.70 -8.83 14.03
C TRP A 505 13.04 -8.31 15.43
N LYS A 506 12.53 -8.95 16.49
CA LYS A 506 12.95 -8.66 17.89
C LYS A 506 14.48 -8.83 18.06
N GLN A 507 15.01 -9.94 17.54
CA GLN A 507 16.48 -10.18 17.57
C GLN A 507 17.24 -9.16 16.73
N LEU A 508 16.71 -8.78 15.57
CA LEU A 508 17.30 -7.76 14.72
C LEU A 508 17.36 -6.39 15.42
N ALA A 509 16.30 -5.98 16.11
CA ALA A 509 16.29 -4.74 16.89
C ALA A 509 17.44 -4.73 17.93
N ILE A 510 17.59 -5.82 18.67
CA ILE A 510 18.67 -5.99 19.67
C ILE A 510 20.06 -5.96 18.98
N TYR A 511 20.19 -6.65 17.86
CA TYR A 511 21.44 -6.68 17.09
C TYR A 511 21.81 -5.28 16.56
N LEU A 512 20.86 -4.55 15.99
CA LEU A 512 21.07 -3.21 15.44
C LEU A 512 21.53 -2.22 16.53
N ILE A 513 20.90 -2.24 17.71
CA ILE A 513 21.33 -1.35 18.79
C ILE A 513 22.73 -1.72 19.32
N VAL A 514 23.05 -3.01 19.39
CA VAL A 514 24.38 -3.45 19.83
C VAL A 514 25.46 -3.07 18.80
N LYS A 515 25.20 -3.31 17.52
CA LYS A 515 26.20 -3.08 16.45
C LYS A 515 26.48 -1.61 16.19
N TYR A 516 25.42 -0.78 16.25
CA TYR A 516 25.46 0.59 15.74
C TYR A 516 25.22 1.67 16.83
N ASN A 517 25.29 1.35 18.13
CA ASN A 517 25.09 2.37 19.16
C ASN A 517 26.14 3.48 19.07
N ASP A 518 25.75 4.69 19.53
CA ASP A 518 26.62 5.87 19.64
C ASP A 518 27.25 6.31 18.30
N MET A 519 26.57 6.04 17.17
CA MET A 519 27.02 6.36 15.81
C MET A 519 28.36 5.73 15.42
N ALA A 520 28.76 4.67 16.11
CA ALA A 520 29.94 3.85 15.81
C ALA A 520 29.48 2.47 15.30
N VAL A 521 30.40 1.74 14.66
CA VAL A 521 30.15 0.39 14.17
C VAL A 521 31.06 -0.59 14.89
N LYS A 522 30.48 -1.63 15.50
CA LYS A 522 31.26 -2.73 16.05
C LYS A 522 31.52 -3.77 14.95
N PRO A 523 32.80 -3.99 14.54
CA PRO A 523 33.12 -4.92 13.50
C PRO A 523 32.85 -6.36 13.91
N GLU A 524 32.52 -7.18 12.92
CA GLU A 524 32.22 -8.61 13.05
C GLU A 524 33.12 -9.42 12.10
N GLU A 525 33.31 -10.67 12.46
CA GLU A 525 33.89 -11.68 11.58
C GLU A 525 33.08 -12.98 11.73
N ASN A 526 32.51 -13.49 10.64
CA ASN A 526 31.65 -14.66 10.63
C ASN A 526 30.47 -14.57 11.61
N GLY A 527 29.83 -13.38 11.75
CA GLY A 527 28.71 -13.15 12.63
C GLY A 527 29.02 -13.00 14.11
N VAL A 528 30.31 -12.90 14.46
CA VAL A 528 30.77 -12.71 15.85
C VAL A 528 31.49 -11.37 16.00
N PHE A 529 31.06 -10.57 16.98
CA PHE A 529 31.69 -9.29 17.27
C PHE A 529 33.16 -9.46 17.65
N LYS A 530 34.06 -8.69 16.99
CA LYS A 530 35.48 -8.69 17.28
C LYS A 530 35.74 -8.21 18.70
N ARG A 531 36.79 -8.81 19.31
CA ARG A 531 37.31 -8.40 20.62
C ARG A 531 38.76 -8.00 20.45
N THR A 532 39.27 -7.19 21.41
CA THR A 532 40.71 -6.94 21.52
C THR A 532 41.43 -8.20 22.00
N ASP A 533 42.76 -8.21 21.92
CA ASP A 533 43.60 -9.34 22.31
C ASP A 533 43.35 -9.78 23.76
N THR A 534 42.90 -8.88 24.62
CA THR A 534 42.53 -9.21 26.02
C THR A 534 41.20 -9.97 26.11
N GLY A 535 40.41 -10.03 25.03
CA GLY A 535 39.06 -10.62 25.02
C GLY A 535 37.98 -9.77 25.69
N ILE A 536 38.29 -8.64 26.27
CA ILE A 536 37.39 -7.77 27.04
C ILE A 536 36.98 -6.56 26.20
N GLY A 537 37.95 -5.88 25.60
CA GLY A 537 37.70 -4.69 24.79
C GLY A 537 37.01 -5.00 23.47
N VAL A 538 36.27 -4.02 22.95
CA VAL A 538 35.60 -4.08 21.64
C VAL A 538 36.22 -2.98 20.76
N PRO A 539 36.85 -3.30 19.63
CA PRO A 539 37.21 -2.28 18.65
C PRO A 539 35.95 -1.62 18.08
N VAL A 540 36.01 -0.34 17.77
CA VAL A 540 34.91 0.40 17.12
C VAL A 540 35.43 1.14 15.91
N GLU A 541 34.67 1.10 14.85
CA GLU A 541 34.85 1.92 13.66
C GLU A 541 34.04 3.20 13.80
N ARG A 542 34.55 4.30 13.29
CA ARG A 542 33.89 5.61 13.27
C ARG A 542 33.85 6.10 11.83
N PRO A 543 32.81 5.75 11.08
CA PRO A 543 32.78 6.00 9.62
C PRO A 543 32.76 7.49 9.26
N GLY A 544 32.31 8.37 10.18
CA GLY A 544 32.15 9.79 9.88
C GLY A 544 31.02 10.05 8.89
N TYR A 545 31.11 11.17 8.16
CA TYR A 545 30.15 11.50 7.11
C TYR A 545 30.50 10.77 5.80
N PRO A 546 29.51 10.36 5.00
CA PRO A 546 29.72 10.05 3.60
C PRO A 546 30.36 11.25 2.87
N GLU A 547 31.17 10.97 1.84
CA GLU A 547 31.99 12.02 1.19
C GLU A 547 31.14 13.12 0.54
N ASP A 548 30.03 12.77 -0.10
CA ASP A 548 29.06 13.68 -0.71
C ASP A 548 28.44 14.62 0.33
N VAL A 549 28.05 14.10 1.49
CA VAL A 549 27.54 14.89 2.63
C VAL A 549 28.62 15.80 3.18
N ALA A 550 29.86 15.32 3.33
CA ALA A 550 30.97 16.15 3.79
C ALA A 550 31.25 17.32 2.82
N ARG A 551 31.18 17.07 1.51
CA ARG A 551 31.33 18.12 0.48
C ARG A 551 30.21 19.16 0.57
N GLU A 552 28.96 18.72 0.77
CA GLU A 552 27.83 19.64 0.91
C GLU A 552 27.93 20.48 2.20
N MET A 553 28.37 19.90 3.31
CA MET A 553 28.63 20.64 4.54
C MET A 553 29.69 21.73 4.33
N ILE A 554 30.79 21.40 3.63
CA ILE A 554 31.85 22.38 3.30
C ILE A 554 31.27 23.48 2.40
N ARG A 555 30.47 23.12 1.40
CA ARG A 555 29.83 24.11 0.51
C ARG A 555 28.95 25.11 1.28
N LEU A 556 28.21 24.62 2.29
CA LEU A 556 27.30 25.45 3.10
C LEU A 556 28.03 26.28 4.17
N THR A 557 29.15 25.80 4.69
CA THR A 557 29.83 26.40 5.84
C THR A 557 31.15 27.09 5.50
N GLY A 558 31.66 26.94 4.26
CA GLY A 558 32.96 27.45 3.83
C GLY A 558 34.10 26.93 4.74
N ASP A 559 35.02 27.80 5.05
CA ASP A 559 36.23 27.47 5.83
C ASP A 559 36.00 27.34 7.34
N ARG A 560 34.73 27.39 7.79
CA ARG A 560 34.39 27.34 9.24
C ARG A 560 35.02 26.18 10.00
N TYR A 561 35.14 25.03 9.35
CA TYR A 561 35.62 23.79 9.97
C TYR A 561 37.02 23.35 9.46
N VAL A 562 37.71 24.22 8.74
CA VAL A 562 39.08 23.92 8.33
C VAL A 562 39.97 23.84 9.57
N VAL A 563 40.71 22.73 9.72
CA VAL A 563 41.70 22.55 10.78
C VAL A 563 42.91 23.42 10.44
N PRO A 564 43.32 24.36 11.31
CA PRO A 564 44.51 25.17 11.04
C PRO A 564 45.75 24.28 10.86
N THR A 565 46.47 24.51 9.80
CA THR A 565 47.80 23.90 9.64
C THR A 565 48.74 24.47 10.68
N LYS A 566 49.41 23.60 11.45
CA LYS A 566 50.43 24.00 12.42
C LYS A 566 51.62 24.61 11.74
#